data_2db5619e8e93d6d0eda2f7ae8da0a3ed
#
_entry.id   2db5619e8e93d6d0eda2f7ae8da0a3ed
#
_cell.length_a   1.000
_cell.length_b   1.000
_cell.length_c   1.000
_cell.angle_alpha   90.00
_cell.angle_beta   90.00
_cell.angle_gamma   90.00
#
_symmetry.space_group_name_H-M   'P 1'
#
loop_
_entity.id
_entity.type
_entity.pdbx_description
1 polymer ?
#
loop_
_entity_poly.entity_id
_entity_poly.type
_entity_poly.pdbx_seq_one_letter_code
_entity_poly.pdbx_strand_id
1 'polypeptide(L)'
;MTLDQEKKILIVGLGLIGGSYAAALSAKGMEVGAVDPDPDAIAFAEKNGFIRHGRTEPDADYVGRFDLIVFALYPHILLEWLDKYGPWLREGAVATDVTGVKSGVVEKAQALLCPRVEFIGAHPMAGREVSSVENARADLFEGANYIVTPTPANTEETIECCEALGRLLGARSISRLTPKEHDEMIGFLSQLTHCIAVALMTCKESRHLVDYTGDSFRDLTRIAKINENMWTELFLWNREELLSQMDLFIAHFGKLRDALAQGDEETMKGMM
;
A
#
# COMPACT_ATOMS: atom_id res chain seq x y z
N MET A 1 -12.19 -17.40 -7.97
CA MET A 1 -12.63 -17.81 -6.61
C MET A 1 -13.68 -16.83 -6.09
N THR A 2 -14.87 -17.28 -5.72
CA THR A 2 -15.86 -16.40 -5.07
C THR A 2 -15.47 -16.17 -3.62
N LEU A 3 -15.46 -14.93 -3.18
CA LEU A 3 -15.12 -14.56 -1.81
C LEU A 3 -16.41 -14.54 -0.96
N ASP A 4 -16.65 -15.61 -0.25
CA ASP A 4 -17.78 -15.82 0.65
C ASP A 4 -17.31 -16.14 2.09
N GLN A 5 -18.24 -16.28 3.04
CA GLN A 5 -17.90 -16.51 4.45
C GLN A 5 -17.31 -17.91 4.74
N GLU A 6 -17.29 -18.81 3.77
CA GLU A 6 -16.64 -20.12 3.93
C GLU A 6 -15.14 -20.04 3.68
N LYS A 7 -14.67 -18.94 3.07
CA LYS A 7 -13.27 -18.73 2.74
C LYS A 7 -12.47 -18.28 3.94
N LYS A 8 -11.29 -18.88 4.09
CA LYS A 8 -10.33 -18.56 5.14
C LYS A 8 -9.28 -17.62 4.61
N ILE A 9 -9.05 -16.55 5.34
CA ILE A 9 -8.15 -15.46 4.93
C ILE A 9 -6.96 -15.41 5.88
N LEU A 10 -5.75 -15.41 5.32
CA LEU A 10 -4.51 -15.19 6.05
C LEU A 10 -4.03 -13.76 5.83
N ILE A 11 -3.77 -13.05 6.90
CA ILE A 11 -3.05 -11.77 6.87
C ILE A 11 -1.60 -12.03 7.27
N VAL A 12 -0.67 -11.65 6.43
CA VAL A 12 0.77 -11.71 6.72
C VAL A 12 1.26 -10.29 6.97
N GLY A 13 1.62 -10.02 8.22
CA GLY A 13 1.93 -8.68 8.74
C GLY A 13 0.72 -8.01 9.40
N LEU A 14 0.83 -7.75 10.71
CA LEU A 14 -0.20 -7.10 11.55
C LEU A 14 0.18 -5.66 11.93
N GLY A 15 0.67 -4.87 10.97
CA GLY A 15 0.77 -3.43 11.14
C GLY A 15 -0.59 -2.72 11.03
N LEU A 16 -0.57 -1.41 10.84
CA LEU A 16 -1.78 -0.60 10.61
C LEU A 16 -2.67 -1.19 9.50
N ILE A 17 -2.10 -1.48 8.34
CA ILE A 17 -2.85 -1.92 7.16
C ILE A 17 -3.34 -3.37 7.34
N GLY A 18 -2.45 -4.30 7.67
CA GLY A 18 -2.83 -5.71 7.85
C GLY A 18 -3.82 -5.92 9.00
N GLY A 19 -3.61 -5.23 10.13
CA GLY A 19 -4.57 -5.21 11.24
C GLY A 19 -5.93 -4.65 10.84
N SER A 20 -5.97 -3.60 10.00
CA SER A 20 -7.23 -3.02 9.49
C SER A 20 -7.94 -3.97 8.52
N TYR A 21 -7.20 -4.69 7.65
CA TYR A 21 -7.78 -5.78 6.84
C TYR A 21 -8.40 -6.84 7.73
N ALA A 22 -7.65 -7.31 8.74
CA ALA A 22 -8.11 -8.32 9.67
C ALA A 22 -9.39 -7.86 10.39
N ALA A 23 -9.40 -6.66 10.95
CA ALA A 23 -10.56 -6.08 11.64
C ALA A 23 -11.78 -5.93 10.72
N ALA A 24 -11.58 -5.40 9.49
CA ALA A 24 -12.67 -5.20 8.54
C ALA A 24 -13.30 -6.52 8.08
N LEU A 25 -12.48 -7.52 7.77
CA LEU A 25 -12.93 -8.83 7.30
C LEU A 25 -13.59 -9.65 8.41
N SER A 26 -13.03 -9.65 9.63
CA SER A 26 -13.67 -10.29 10.79
C SER A 26 -15.03 -9.66 11.13
N ALA A 27 -15.15 -8.34 11.05
CA ALA A 27 -16.44 -7.65 11.25
C ALA A 27 -17.51 -8.05 10.21
N LYS A 28 -17.11 -8.58 9.06
CA LYS A 28 -18.00 -9.15 8.02
C LYS A 28 -18.26 -10.65 8.21
N GLY A 29 -17.76 -11.25 9.29
CA GLY A 29 -17.95 -12.67 9.61
C GLY A 29 -17.01 -13.61 8.87
N MET A 30 -15.92 -13.13 8.26
CA MET A 30 -14.91 -13.95 7.63
C MET A 30 -14.00 -14.62 8.67
N GLU A 31 -13.54 -15.85 8.40
CA GLU A 31 -12.51 -16.51 9.22
C GLU A 31 -11.13 -15.94 8.85
N VAL A 32 -10.55 -15.16 9.77
CA VAL A 32 -9.26 -14.51 9.56
C VAL A 32 -8.22 -15.10 10.52
N GLY A 33 -7.08 -15.51 9.96
CA GLY A 33 -5.86 -15.83 10.69
C GLY A 33 -4.74 -14.84 10.37
N ALA A 34 -3.67 -14.88 11.13
CA ALA A 34 -2.52 -14.01 10.83
C ALA A 34 -1.17 -14.68 11.12
N VAL A 35 -0.15 -14.13 10.46
CA VAL A 35 1.26 -14.37 10.78
C VAL A 35 1.94 -13.01 10.96
N ASP A 36 2.55 -12.80 12.12
CA ASP A 36 3.35 -11.62 12.43
C ASP A 36 4.44 -11.99 13.45
N PRO A 37 5.70 -11.61 13.27
CA PRO A 37 6.77 -11.95 14.21
C PRO A 37 6.60 -11.33 15.60
N ASP A 38 5.76 -10.30 15.74
CA ASP A 38 5.48 -9.64 17.01
C ASP A 38 4.36 -10.38 17.78
N PRO A 39 4.67 -11.05 18.90
CA PRO A 39 3.67 -11.75 19.71
C PRO A 39 2.65 -10.79 20.35
N ASP A 40 3.01 -9.53 20.60
CA ASP A 40 2.10 -8.55 21.18
C ASP A 40 1.06 -8.10 20.14
N ALA A 41 1.46 -7.98 18.87
CA ALA A 41 0.54 -7.71 17.77
C ALA A 41 -0.47 -8.85 17.58
N ILE A 42 -0.02 -10.11 17.63
CA ILE A 42 -0.91 -11.29 17.60
C ILE A 42 -1.90 -11.25 18.78
N ALA A 43 -1.38 -11.10 20.01
CA ALA A 43 -2.21 -11.09 21.20
C ALA A 43 -3.24 -9.96 21.19
N PHE A 44 -2.86 -8.78 20.70
CA PHE A 44 -3.77 -7.65 20.54
C PHE A 44 -4.87 -7.96 19.52
N ALA A 45 -4.51 -8.49 18.36
CA ALA A 45 -5.46 -8.80 17.29
C ALA A 45 -6.45 -9.92 17.71
N GLU A 46 -5.98 -10.97 18.42
CA GLU A 46 -6.84 -12.02 18.97
C GLU A 46 -7.79 -11.47 20.04
N LYS A 47 -7.29 -10.68 20.99
CA LYS A 47 -8.08 -10.08 22.08
C LYS A 47 -9.18 -9.17 21.54
N ASN A 48 -8.95 -8.44 20.46
CA ASN A 48 -9.92 -7.53 19.86
C ASN A 48 -10.80 -8.22 18.79
N GLY A 49 -10.65 -9.53 18.56
CA GLY A 49 -11.45 -10.26 17.59
C GLY A 49 -11.14 -9.93 16.13
N PHE A 50 -9.96 -9.36 15.85
CA PHE A 50 -9.51 -9.08 14.49
C PHE A 50 -9.11 -10.37 13.77
N ILE A 51 -8.57 -11.33 14.51
CA ILE A 51 -8.20 -12.64 14.01
C ILE A 51 -8.70 -13.72 14.96
N ARG A 52 -8.91 -14.93 14.42
CA ARG A 52 -9.29 -16.10 15.23
C ARG A 52 -8.09 -16.72 15.92
N HIS A 53 -6.98 -16.87 15.17
CA HIS A 53 -5.72 -17.41 15.65
C HIS A 53 -4.55 -16.78 14.87
N GLY A 54 -3.45 -16.52 15.55
CA GLY A 54 -2.21 -16.05 14.95
C GLY A 54 -1.03 -17.01 15.19
N ARG A 55 0.06 -16.74 14.47
CA ARG A 55 1.36 -17.39 14.63
C ARG A 55 2.46 -16.36 14.54
N THR A 56 3.48 -16.47 15.38
CA THR A 56 4.68 -15.62 15.29
C THR A 56 5.63 -16.10 14.20
N GLU A 57 5.54 -17.39 13.85
CA GLU A 57 6.28 -17.99 12.74
C GLU A 57 5.32 -18.78 11.85
N PRO A 58 5.48 -18.73 10.51
CA PRO A 58 4.69 -19.57 9.62
C PRO A 58 5.02 -21.06 9.85
N ASP A 59 4.00 -21.89 9.76
CA ASP A 59 4.15 -23.34 9.62
C ASP A 59 3.27 -23.86 8.48
N ALA A 60 3.70 -24.95 7.83
CA ALA A 60 3.05 -25.46 6.62
C ALA A 60 1.58 -25.89 6.87
N ASP A 61 1.31 -26.49 8.02
CA ASP A 61 -0.04 -26.95 8.38
C ASP A 61 -0.97 -25.75 8.63
N TYR A 62 -0.45 -24.66 9.16
CA TYR A 62 -1.24 -23.45 9.40
C TYR A 62 -1.48 -22.69 8.11
N VAL A 63 -0.42 -22.36 7.38
CA VAL A 63 -0.48 -21.51 6.18
C VAL A 63 -1.27 -22.20 5.05
N GLY A 64 -1.13 -23.53 4.93
CA GLY A 64 -1.81 -24.34 3.92
C GLY A 64 -3.34 -24.44 4.07
N ARG A 65 -3.95 -23.85 5.10
CA ARG A 65 -5.42 -23.88 5.33
C ARG A 65 -6.18 -22.76 4.67
N PHE A 66 -5.48 -21.71 4.21
CA PHE A 66 -6.11 -20.47 3.77
C PHE A 66 -6.34 -20.45 2.26
N ASP A 67 -7.46 -19.86 1.87
CA ASP A 67 -7.89 -19.72 0.48
C ASP A 67 -7.40 -18.41 -0.13
N LEU A 68 -7.33 -17.34 0.68
CA LEU A 68 -6.85 -16.01 0.30
C LEU A 68 -5.76 -15.55 1.26
N ILE A 69 -4.65 -15.10 0.73
CA ILE A 69 -3.52 -14.58 1.49
C ILE A 69 -3.31 -13.10 1.15
N VAL A 70 -3.32 -12.23 2.17
CA VAL A 70 -3.06 -10.81 2.02
C VAL A 70 -1.73 -10.48 2.68
N PHE A 71 -0.76 -10.04 1.89
CA PHE A 71 0.56 -9.63 2.36
C PHE A 71 0.58 -8.12 2.66
N ALA A 72 0.62 -7.77 3.94
CA ALA A 72 0.78 -6.40 4.43
C ALA A 72 2.21 -6.17 4.92
N LEU A 73 3.17 -6.40 4.03
CA LEU A 73 4.61 -6.38 4.24
C LEU A 73 5.28 -5.32 3.36
N TYR A 74 6.53 -4.97 3.67
CA TYR A 74 7.39 -4.23 2.75
C TYR A 74 7.75 -5.08 1.54
N PRO A 75 8.01 -4.50 0.37
CA PRO A 75 8.27 -5.24 -0.87
C PRO A 75 9.36 -6.30 -0.75
N HIS A 76 10.51 -5.98 -0.15
CA HIS A 76 11.59 -6.95 0.03
C HIS A 76 11.20 -8.09 0.97
N ILE A 77 10.54 -7.79 2.09
CA ILE A 77 10.09 -8.80 3.06
C ILE A 77 9.04 -9.72 2.43
N LEU A 78 8.12 -9.17 1.62
CA LEU A 78 7.15 -9.95 0.86
C LEU A 78 7.83 -11.00 0.00
N LEU A 79 8.83 -10.59 -0.79
CA LEU A 79 9.54 -11.50 -1.69
C LEU A 79 10.37 -12.55 -0.94
N GLU A 80 11.05 -12.17 0.13
CA GLU A 80 11.75 -13.12 1.01
C GLU A 80 10.79 -14.13 1.66
N TRP A 81 9.62 -13.65 2.10
CA TRP A 81 8.59 -14.52 2.66
C TRP A 81 8.06 -15.52 1.62
N LEU A 82 7.79 -15.07 0.41
CA LEU A 82 7.31 -15.93 -0.69
C LEU A 82 8.36 -16.96 -1.12
N ASP A 83 9.62 -16.58 -1.20
CA ASP A 83 10.71 -17.51 -1.52
C ASP A 83 10.81 -18.63 -0.48
N LYS A 84 10.72 -18.28 0.80
CA LYS A 84 10.87 -19.24 1.90
C LYS A 84 9.62 -20.07 2.18
N TYR A 85 8.46 -19.46 2.20
CA TYR A 85 7.22 -20.06 2.69
C TYR A 85 6.13 -20.22 1.61
N GLY A 86 6.30 -19.62 0.45
CA GLY A 86 5.38 -19.74 -0.68
C GLY A 86 5.04 -21.19 -1.05
N PRO A 87 6.00 -22.15 -1.00
CA PRO A 87 5.71 -23.57 -1.22
C PRO A 87 4.68 -24.19 -0.26
N TRP A 88 4.41 -23.57 0.90
CA TRP A 88 3.45 -24.06 1.89
C TRP A 88 2.03 -23.54 1.64
N LEU A 89 1.86 -22.56 0.77
CA LEU A 89 0.54 -22.06 0.40
C LEU A 89 -0.24 -23.18 -0.30
N ARG A 90 -1.55 -23.21 -0.05
CA ARG A 90 -2.44 -24.19 -0.64
C ARG A 90 -2.52 -24.02 -2.16
N GLU A 91 -2.50 -25.11 -2.90
CA GLU A 91 -2.76 -25.08 -4.33
C GLU A 91 -4.17 -24.56 -4.64
N GLY A 92 -4.28 -23.65 -5.60
CA GLY A 92 -5.52 -22.96 -5.97
C GLY A 92 -5.90 -21.81 -5.03
N ALA A 93 -5.07 -21.47 -4.04
CA ALA A 93 -5.24 -20.25 -3.27
C ALA A 93 -4.92 -19.01 -4.12
N VAL A 94 -5.47 -17.87 -3.69
CA VAL A 94 -5.16 -16.54 -4.25
C VAL A 94 -4.30 -15.78 -3.25
N ALA A 95 -3.25 -15.15 -3.74
CA ALA A 95 -2.40 -14.27 -2.94
C ALA A 95 -2.47 -12.83 -3.48
N THR A 96 -2.50 -11.87 -2.59
CA THR A 96 -2.48 -10.43 -2.93
C THR A 96 -1.62 -9.66 -1.94
N ASP A 97 -1.25 -8.45 -2.28
CA ASP A 97 -0.47 -7.55 -1.44
C ASP A 97 -1.18 -6.19 -1.24
N VAL A 98 -0.57 -5.35 -0.42
CA VAL A 98 -1.01 -3.97 -0.18
C VAL A 98 0.09 -2.94 -0.43
N THR A 99 1.20 -3.35 -1.06
CA THR A 99 2.38 -2.50 -1.23
C THR A 99 2.08 -1.25 -2.07
N GLY A 100 2.80 -0.17 -1.80
CA GLY A 100 2.67 1.09 -2.54
C GLY A 100 3.39 1.12 -3.88
N VAL A 101 3.97 0.00 -4.33
CA VAL A 101 4.65 -0.18 -5.62
C VAL A 101 4.30 -1.54 -6.19
N LYS A 102 4.27 -1.67 -7.52
CA LYS A 102 3.80 -2.89 -8.20
C LYS A 102 4.80 -3.46 -9.19
N SER A 103 5.41 -2.62 -10.03
CA SER A 103 6.40 -3.09 -11.01
C SER A 103 7.57 -3.78 -10.34
N GLY A 104 7.96 -4.92 -10.89
CA GLY A 104 9.00 -5.77 -10.32
C GLY A 104 8.59 -6.56 -9.08
N VAL A 105 7.66 -6.08 -8.26
CA VAL A 105 7.12 -6.83 -7.09
C VAL A 105 6.15 -7.90 -7.58
N VAL A 106 5.15 -7.51 -8.38
CA VAL A 106 4.11 -8.44 -8.88
C VAL A 106 4.72 -9.54 -9.73
N GLU A 107 5.59 -9.20 -10.67
CA GLU A 107 6.23 -10.17 -11.57
C GLU A 107 7.10 -11.18 -10.79
N LYS A 108 7.87 -10.69 -9.79
CA LYS A 108 8.69 -11.58 -8.94
C LYS A 108 7.83 -12.47 -8.05
N ALA A 109 6.77 -11.94 -7.46
CA ALA A 109 5.84 -12.73 -6.64
C ALA A 109 5.14 -13.81 -7.49
N GLN A 110 4.72 -13.48 -8.71
CA GLN A 110 4.14 -14.44 -9.65
C GLN A 110 5.16 -15.52 -10.05
N ALA A 111 6.41 -15.15 -10.30
CA ALA A 111 7.46 -16.13 -10.64
C ALA A 111 7.72 -17.14 -9.51
N LEU A 112 7.52 -16.74 -8.25
CA LEU A 112 7.69 -17.61 -7.10
C LEU A 112 6.47 -18.53 -6.85
N LEU A 113 5.26 -18.10 -7.22
CA LEU A 113 4.01 -18.76 -6.84
C LEU A 113 3.30 -19.48 -7.99
N CYS A 114 3.27 -18.87 -9.18
CA CYS A 114 2.50 -19.41 -10.32
C CYS A 114 3.15 -20.67 -10.93
N PRO A 115 2.36 -21.62 -11.45
CA PRO A 115 0.89 -21.57 -11.57
C PRO A 115 0.12 -22.09 -10.35
N ARG A 116 0.80 -22.53 -9.30
CA ARG A 116 0.20 -23.24 -8.17
C ARG A 116 -0.71 -22.33 -7.31
N VAL A 117 -0.29 -21.08 -7.13
CA VAL A 117 -1.03 -20.02 -6.43
C VAL A 117 -1.00 -18.80 -7.34
N GLU A 118 -2.16 -18.21 -7.62
CA GLU A 118 -2.20 -16.95 -8.37
C GLU A 118 -1.89 -15.77 -7.45
N PHE A 119 -0.89 -14.96 -7.83
CA PHE A 119 -0.62 -13.70 -7.17
C PHE A 119 -1.18 -12.54 -8.01
N ILE A 120 -1.91 -11.64 -7.38
CA ILE A 120 -2.46 -10.41 -7.98
C ILE A 120 -2.14 -9.22 -7.10
N GLY A 121 -1.55 -8.19 -7.68
CA GLY A 121 -1.24 -6.98 -6.93
C GLY A 121 -2.49 -6.16 -6.61
N ALA A 122 -2.52 -5.57 -5.41
CA ALA A 122 -3.54 -4.60 -5.01
C ALA A 122 -2.96 -3.48 -4.16
N HIS A 123 -3.60 -2.32 -4.18
CA HIS A 123 -3.21 -1.17 -3.39
C HIS A 123 -4.45 -0.43 -2.88
N PRO A 124 -4.79 -0.54 -1.59
CA PRO A 124 -5.78 0.32 -0.97
C PRO A 124 -5.19 1.73 -0.80
N MET A 125 -5.80 2.73 -1.45
CA MET A 125 -5.38 4.13 -1.36
C MET A 125 -5.84 4.72 -0.03
N ALA A 126 -5.39 4.11 1.06
CA ALA A 126 -5.71 4.49 2.44
C ALA A 126 -4.50 4.24 3.34
N GLY A 127 -4.28 5.15 4.27
CA GLY A 127 -3.21 5.07 5.25
C GLY A 127 -3.29 6.22 6.21
N ARG A 128 -2.47 6.16 7.25
CA ARG A 128 -2.30 7.22 8.25
C ARG A 128 -0.83 7.28 8.64
N GLU A 129 -0.39 8.43 9.13
CA GLU A 129 1.00 8.65 9.58
C GLU A 129 1.26 8.02 10.98
N VAL A 130 0.67 6.84 11.20
CA VAL A 130 0.84 6.01 12.41
C VAL A 130 1.12 4.57 12.01
N SER A 131 1.75 3.83 12.87
CA SER A 131 2.07 2.41 12.68
C SER A 131 1.43 1.55 13.77
N SER A 132 1.61 0.23 13.67
CA SER A 132 1.19 -0.76 14.65
C SER A 132 -0.29 -1.16 14.56
N VAL A 133 -0.59 -2.35 15.07
CA VAL A 133 -1.92 -2.96 15.07
C VAL A 133 -2.90 -2.24 16.00
N GLU A 134 -2.42 -1.59 17.06
CA GLU A 134 -3.25 -0.81 17.99
C GLU A 134 -3.93 0.39 17.32
N ASN A 135 -3.40 0.85 16.20
CA ASN A 135 -3.98 1.91 15.39
C ASN A 135 -4.88 1.40 14.26
N ALA A 136 -4.99 0.07 14.11
CA ALA A 136 -5.82 -0.56 13.10
C ALA A 136 -7.31 -0.28 13.33
N ARG A 137 -8.06 -0.12 12.24
CA ARG A 137 -9.49 0.20 12.25
C ARG A 137 -10.21 -0.55 11.14
N ALA A 138 -11.38 -1.10 11.45
CA ALA A 138 -12.21 -1.79 10.46
C ALA A 138 -12.72 -0.87 9.33
N ASP A 139 -12.87 0.42 9.61
CA ASP A 139 -13.34 1.45 8.68
C ASP A 139 -12.22 2.20 7.93
N LEU A 140 -10.96 1.78 8.07
CA LEU A 140 -9.82 2.48 7.45
C LEU A 140 -9.96 2.63 5.92
N PHE A 141 -10.57 1.65 5.26
CA PHE A 141 -10.70 1.60 3.82
C PHE A 141 -12.05 2.12 3.30
N GLU A 142 -12.97 2.49 4.19
CA GLU A 142 -14.27 3.03 3.80
C GLU A 142 -14.11 4.33 3.02
N GLY A 143 -14.69 4.36 1.82
CA GLY A 143 -14.61 5.51 0.93
C GLY A 143 -13.26 5.69 0.21
N ALA A 144 -12.26 4.83 0.45
CA ALA A 144 -10.99 4.87 -0.26
C ALA A 144 -11.12 4.37 -1.71
N ASN A 145 -10.15 4.70 -2.55
CA ASN A 145 -9.96 4.03 -3.83
C ASN A 145 -9.18 2.72 -3.61
N TYR A 146 -9.48 1.71 -4.41
CA TYR A 146 -8.79 0.42 -4.39
C TYR A 146 -8.30 0.09 -5.78
N ILE A 147 -7.01 -0.10 -5.95
CA ILE A 147 -6.41 -0.38 -7.26
C ILE A 147 -6.03 -1.85 -7.29
N VAL A 148 -6.47 -2.55 -8.33
CA VAL A 148 -6.07 -3.93 -8.64
C VAL A 148 -5.12 -3.87 -9.83
N THR A 149 -4.01 -4.60 -9.75
CA THR A 149 -2.99 -4.58 -10.81
C THR A 149 -2.83 -5.97 -11.45
N PRO A 150 -3.77 -6.37 -12.32
CA PRO A 150 -3.69 -7.64 -13.00
C PRO A 150 -2.57 -7.65 -14.04
N THR A 151 -2.06 -8.84 -14.29
CA THR A 151 -1.13 -9.15 -15.38
C THR A 151 -1.72 -10.25 -16.28
N PRO A 152 -1.14 -10.54 -17.44
CA PRO A 152 -1.58 -11.67 -18.26
C PRO A 152 -1.51 -13.05 -17.57
N ALA A 153 -0.84 -13.16 -16.43
CA ALA A 153 -0.78 -14.39 -15.63
C ALA A 153 -2.00 -14.59 -14.72
N ASN A 154 -2.91 -13.59 -14.62
CA ASN A 154 -4.09 -13.67 -13.78
C ASN A 154 -5.32 -14.11 -14.56
N THR A 155 -6.09 -15.02 -13.95
CA THR A 155 -7.43 -15.37 -14.45
C THR A 155 -8.44 -14.27 -14.07
N GLU A 156 -9.52 -14.14 -14.86
CA GLU A 156 -10.59 -13.19 -14.52
C GLU A 156 -11.21 -13.49 -13.16
N GLU A 157 -11.32 -14.77 -12.78
CA GLU A 157 -11.81 -15.18 -11.46
C GLU A 157 -10.96 -14.62 -10.31
N THR A 158 -9.64 -14.61 -10.46
CA THR A 158 -8.73 -14.03 -9.46
C THR A 158 -8.84 -12.51 -9.42
N ILE A 159 -9.01 -11.87 -10.58
CA ILE A 159 -9.22 -10.42 -10.66
C ILE A 159 -10.52 -10.04 -9.95
N GLU A 160 -11.63 -10.72 -10.26
CA GLU A 160 -12.93 -10.49 -9.62
C GLU A 160 -12.89 -10.74 -8.09
N CYS A 161 -12.14 -11.76 -7.66
CA CYS A 161 -11.92 -12.04 -6.23
C CYS A 161 -11.23 -10.88 -5.53
N CYS A 162 -10.17 -10.32 -6.13
CA CYS A 162 -9.45 -9.18 -5.58
C CYS A 162 -10.31 -7.91 -5.55
N GLU A 163 -11.12 -7.68 -6.58
CA GLU A 163 -12.10 -6.59 -6.58
C GLU A 163 -13.18 -6.76 -5.52
N ALA A 164 -13.67 -8.00 -5.32
CA ALA A 164 -14.63 -8.31 -4.27
C ALA A 164 -14.05 -8.04 -2.88
N LEU A 165 -12.76 -8.31 -2.68
CA LEU A 165 -12.04 -7.96 -1.47
C LEU A 165 -12.08 -6.44 -1.22
N GLY A 166 -11.76 -5.62 -2.23
CA GLY A 166 -11.85 -4.16 -2.13
C GLY A 166 -13.27 -3.68 -1.79
N ARG A 167 -14.31 -4.28 -2.40
CA ARG A 167 -15.73 -3.98 -2.08
C ARG A 167 -16.08 -4.36 -0.64
N LEU A 168 -15.61 -5.50 -0.15
CA LEU A 168 -15.81 -5.92 1.24
C LEU A 168 -15.17 -4.97 2.24
N LEU A 169 -14.03 -4.39 1.90
CA LEU A 169 -13.36 -3.39 2.72
C LEU A 169 -14.07 -2.02 2.73
N GLY A 170 -15.10 -1.82 1.89
CA GLY A 170 -15.84 -0.56 1.82
C GLY A 170 -15.23 0.47 0.87
N ALA A 171 -14.38 0.04 -0.07
CA ALA A 171 -13.81 0.94 -1.06
C ALA A 171 -14.89 1.62 -1.90
N ARG A 172 -14.73 2.93 -2.14
CA ARG A 172 -15.64 3.75 -2.96
C ARG A 172 -15.55 3.41 -4.43
N SER A 173 -14.35 3.17 -4.91
CA SER A 173 -14.08 2.84 -6.30
C SER A 173 -13.01 1.77 -6.40
N ILE A 174 -13.12 0.95 -7.42
CA ILE A 174 -12.15 -0.07 -7.77
C ILE A 174 -11.70 0.19 -9.20
N SER A 175 -10.39 0.25 -9.39
CA SER A 175 -9.76 0.49 -10.68
C SER A 175 -8.81 -0.64 -11.02
N ARG A 176 -8.74 -1.01 -12.31
CA ARG A 176 -7.72 -1.91 -12.85
C ARG A 176 -6.66 -1.08 -13.56
N LEU A 177 -5.41 -1.25 -13.19
CA LEU A 177 -4.25 -0.67 -13.85
C LEU A 177 -3.22 -1.77 -14.06
N THR A 178 -2.40 -1.66 -15.09
CA THR A 178 -1.19 -2.48 -15.15
C THR A 178 -0.23 -2.08 -14.02
N PRO A 179 0.71 -2.94 -13.57
CA PRO A 179 1.71 -2.56 -12.58
C PRO A 179 2.45 -1.27 -12.94
N LYS A 180 2.78 -1.08 -14.22
CA LYS A 180 3.46 0.12 -14.70
C LYS A 180 2.58 1.37 -14.61
N GLU A 181 1.35 1.33 -15.09
CA GLU A 181 0.40 2.46 -14.98
C GLU A 181 0.15 2.84 -13.52
N HIS A 182 0.05 1.84 -12.63
CA HIS A 182 -0.05 2.07 -11.20
C HIS A 182 1.15 2.88 -10.69
N ASP A 183 2.37 2.43 -10.99
CA ASP A 183 3.59 3.05 -10.46
C ASP A 183 3.84 4.45 -11.03
N GLU A 184 3.47 4.69 -12.29
CA GLU A 184 3.46 6.02 -12.88
C GLU A 184 2.50 6.96 -12.12
N MET A 185 1.26 6.52 -11.87
CA MET A 185 0.27 7.30 -11.12
C MET A 185 0.67 7.53 -9.67
N ILE A 186 1.21 6.53 -8.99
CA ILE A 186 1.69 6.64 -7.61
C ILE A 186 2.93 7.52 -7.52
N GLY A 187 3.81 7.46 -8.51
CA GLY A 187 4.96 8.36 -8.64
C GLY A 187 4.54 9.83 -8.58
N PHE A 188 3.49 10.19 -9.31
CA PHE A 188 2.96 11.56 -9.35
C PHE A 188 2.09 11.90 -8.12
N LEU A 189 1.03 11.11 -7.86
CA LEU A 189 -0.01 11.47 -6.89
C LEU A 189 0.42 11.29 -5.43
N SER A 190 1.39 10.42 -5.17
CA SER A 190 1.82 10.07 -3.81
C SER A 190 3.30 10.38 -3.59
N GLN A 191 4.20 9.74 -4.32
CA GLN A 191 5.63 9.81 -4.02
C GLN A 191 6.20 11.22 -4.26
N LEU A 192 5.86 11.85 -5.38
CA LEU A 192 6.30 13.23 -5.66
C LEU A 192 5.78 14.21 -4.60
N THR A 193 4.54 14.07 -4.16
CA THR A 193 3.96 14.97 -3.13
C THR A 193 4.71 14.86 -1.81
N HIS A 194 5.12 13.65 -1.39
CA HIS A 194 5.98 13.46 -0.22
C HIS A 194 7.38 14.02 -0.43
N CYS A 195 7.97 13.84 -1.61
CA CYS A 195 9.27 14.45 -1.94
C CYS A 195 9.22 15.98 -1.85
N ILE A 196 8.14 16.61 -2.36
CA ILE A 196 7.95 18.08 -2.29
C ILE A 196 7.85 18.50 -0.82
N ALA A 197 7.05 17.83 -0.01
CA ALA A 197 6.87 18.14 1.40
C ALA A 197 8.19 18.02 2.18
N VAL A 198 8.95 16.93 1.97
CA VAL A 198 10.26 16.73 2.59
C VAL A 198 11.27 17.78 2.12
N ALA A 199 11.35 18.03 0.81
CA ALA A 199 12.26 19.05 0.25
C ALA A 199 11.94 20.45 0.80
N LEU A 200 10.64 20.81 0.90
CA LEU A 200 10.22 22.10 1.47
C LEU A 200 10.64 22.22 2.95
N MET A 201 10.49 21.16 3.74
CA MET A 201 10.87 21.17 5.15
C MET A 201 12.37 21.19 5.39
N THR A 202 13.16 20.69 4.44
CA THR A 202 14.62 20.56 4.58
C THR A 202 15.41 21.62 3.84
N CYS A 203 14.80 22.37 2.89
CA CYS A 203 15.52 23.35 2.08
C CYS A 203 15.94 24.62 2.84
N LYS A 204 15.38 24.86 4.00
CA LYS A 204 15.68 26.06 4.81
C LYS A 204 15.66 25.73 6.30
N GLU A 205 16.77 26.04 6.99
CA GLU A 205 16.74 26.08 8.45
C GLU A 205 15.80 27.20 8.92
N SER A 206 14.88 26.84 9.78
CA SER A 206 13.98 27.82 10.36
C SER A 206 13.76 27.54 11.84
N ARG A 207 14.31 28.41 12.67
CA ARG A 207 13.94 28.52 14.07
C ARG A 207 12.62 29.31 14.13
N HIS A 208 11.67 28.84 14.95
CA HIS A 208 10.38 29.53 15.16
C HIS A 208 9.38 29.48 13.98
N LEU A 209 9.48 28.53 13.05
CA LEU A 209 8.48 28.35 11.99
C LEU A 209 7.05 28.29 12.55
N VAL A 210 6.87 27.64 13.68
CA VAL A 210 5.57 27.45 14.33
C VAL A 210 4.85 28.77 14.58
N ASP A 211 5.61 29.84 14.92
CA ASP A 211 5.06 31.15 15.26
C ASP A 211 4.48 31.89 14.05
N TYR A 212 4.89 31.47 12.83
CA TYR A 212 4.50 32.13 11.58
C TYR A 212 3.74 31.22 10.62
N THR A 213 3.46 29.96 11.02
CA THR A 213 2.86 28.96 10.15
C THR A 213 1.35 29.13 10.02
N GLY A 214 0.86 29.35 8.79
CA GLY A 214 -0.54 29.32 8.41
C GLY A 214 -0.99 27.91 7.96
N ASP A 215 -2.29 27.78 7.68
CA ASP A 215 -2.91 26.51 7.29
C ASP A 215 -2.29 25.91 6.01
N SER A 216 -2.07 26.75 4.97
CA SER A 216 -1.48 26.31 3.71
C SER A 216 -0.13 25.60 3.89
N PHE A 217 0.72 26.11 4.79
CA PHE A 217 2.01 25.47 5.06
C PHE A 217 1.82 24.15 5.82
N ARG A 218 0.92 24.14 6.82
CA ARG A 218 0.62 22.93 7.60
C ARG A 218 0.06 21.82 6.69
N ASP A 219 -0.88 22.14 5.83
CA ASP A 219 -1.51 21.20 4.91
C ASP A 219 -0.47 20.59 3.95
N LEU A 220 0.38 21.43 3.35
CA LEU A 220 1.39 20.97 2.41
C LEU A 220 2.50 20.15 3.08
N THR A 221 2.85 20.47 4.33
CA THR A 221 3.97 19.80 5.05
C THR A 221 3.52 18.70 6.00
N ARG A 222 2.24 18.48 6.19
CA ARG A 222 1.69 17.42 7.05
C ARG A 222 2.30 16.05 6.75
N ILE A 223 2.48 15.76 5.47
CA ILE A 223 3.02 14.49 4.97
C ILE A 223 4.56 14.45 4.92
N ALA A 224 5.28 15.44 5.43
CA ALA A 224 6.74 15.44 5.47
C ALA A 224 7.32 14.54 6.58
N LYS A 225 6.53 14.27 7.63
CA LYS A 225 6.90 13.32 8.69
C LYS A 225 6.56 11.91 8.26
N ILE A 226 7.53 11.25 7.66
CA ILE A 226 7.39 9.91 7.07
C ILE A 226 8.27 8.89 7.78
N ASN A 227 7.95 7.59 7.60
CA ASN A 227 8.86 6.52 7.98
C ASN A 227 9.96 6.42 6.91
N GLU A 228 11.16 6.86 7.26
CA GLU A 228 12.28 6.96 6.32
C GLU A 228 12.68 5.62 5.70
N ASN A 229 12.61 4.53 6.44
CA ASN A 229 12.96 3.20 5.91
C ASN A 229 11.96 2.74 4.85
N MET A 230 10.68 2.81 5.16
CA MET A 230 9.61 2.45 4.22
C MET A 230 9.64 3.31 2.96
N TRP A 231 9.70 4.63 3.11
CA TRP A 231 9.65 5.53 1.97
C TRP A 231 10.89 5.46 1.09
N THR A 232 12.08 5.27 1.69
CA THR A 232 13.31 5.04 0.91
C THR A 232 13.18 3.78 0.06
N GLU A 233 12.65 2.70 0.61
CA GLU A 233 12.42 1.48 -0.16
C GLU A 233 11.42 1.70 -1.30
N LEU A 234 10.26 2.32 -1.02
CA LEU A 234 9.25 2.60 -2.05
C LEU A 234 9.78 3.52 -3.17
N PHE A 235 10.58 4.53 -2.83
CA PHE A 235 11.22 5.40 -3.83
C PHE A 235 12.21 4.63 -4.71
N LEU A 236 12.99 3.73 -4.12
CA LEU A 236 13.96 2.94 -4.87
C LEU A 236 13.30 1.90 -5.78
N TRP A 237 12.20 1.29 -5.34
CA TRP A 237 11.42 0.37 -6.19
C TRP A 237 10.76 1.08 -7.37
N ASN A 238 10.33 2.34 -7.22
CA ASN A 238 9.69 3.15 -8.26
C ASN A 238 10.62 4.24 -8.81
N ARG A 239 11.93 4.02 -8.77
CA ARG A 239 12.94 5.05 -9.00
C ARG A 239 12.81 5.75 -10.35
N GLU A 240 12.61 5.00 -11.42
CA GLU A 240 12.59 5.55 -12.78
C GLU A 240 11.35 6.45 -12.99
N GLU A 241 10.19 5.98 -12.61
CA GLU A 241 8.94 6.75 -12.74
C GLU A 241 8.95 7.98 -11.80
N LEU A 242 9.41 7.82 -10.57
CA LEU A 242 9.52 8.94 -9.63
C LEU A 242 10.47 10.02 -10.14
N LEU A 243 11.65 9.65 -10.66
CA LEU A 243 12.60 10.62 -11.25
C LEU A 243 11.97 11.35 -12.43
N SER A 244 11.25 10.66 -13.30
CA SER A 244 10.53 11.29 -14.42
C SER A 244 9.52 12.33 -13.94
N GLN A 245 8.74 12.02 -12.88
CA GLN A 245 7.80 12.97 -12.30
C GLN A 245 8.50 14.16 -11.61
N MET A 246 9.61 13.90 -10.93
CA MET A 246 10.42 14.98 -10.32
C MET A 246 10.99 15.92 -11.37
N ASP A 247 11.53 15.41 -12.47
CA ASP A 247 12.07 16.22 -13.56
C ASP A 247 10.98 17.09 -14.20
N LEU A 248 9.80 16.52 -14.44
CA LEU A 248 8.64 17.26 -14.93
C LEU A 248 8.23 18.38 -13.97
N PHE A 249 8.14 18.08 -12.68
CA PHE A 249 7.82 19.08 -11.66
C PHE A 249 8.86 20.19 -11.58
N ILE A 250 10.16 19.86 -11.58
CA ILE A 250 11.26 20.83 -11.55
C ILE A 250 11.19 21.75 -12.77
N ALA A 251 10.93 21.20 -13.96
CA ALA A 251 10.79 21.99 -15.18
C ALA A 251 9.60 22.96 -15.10
N HIS A 252 8.44 22.53 -14.60
CA HIS A 252 7.26 23.38 -14.42
C HIS A 252 7.45 24.43 -13.34
N PHE A 253 8.07 24.08 -12.20
CA PHE A 253 8.40 25.01 -11.14
C PHE A 253 9.40 26.05 -11.61
N GLY A 254 10.38 25.64 -12.46
CA GLY A 254 11.32 26.53 -13.12
C GLY A 254 10.64 27.57 -14.02
N LYS A 255 9.64 27.16 -14.81
CA LYS A 255 8.85 28.11 -15.64
C LYS A 255 8.15 29.16 -14.80
N LEU A 256 7.52 28.79 -13.70
CA LEU A 256 6.87 29.73 -12.78
C LEU A 256 7.88 30.70 -12.16
N ARG A 257 9.02 30.17 -11.72
CA ARG A 257 10.13 30.98 -11.16
C ARG A 257 10.66 31.99 -12.18
N ASP A 258 10.83 31.59 -13.45
CA ASP A 258 11.37 32.46 -14.50
C ASP A 258 10.35 33.51 -14.92
N ALA A 259 9.07 33.18 -15.03
CA ALA A 259 8.00 34.13 -15.25
C ALA A 259 7.95 35.19 -14.12
N LEU A 260 8.07 34.77 -12.86
CA LEU A 260 8.15 35.67 -11.72
C LEU A 260 9.39 36.59 -11.79
N ALA A 261 10.56 36.06 -12.15
CA ALA A 261 11.80 36.84 -12.27
C ALA A 261 11.74 37.91 -13.36
N GLN A 262 10.95 37.65 -14.41
CA GLN A 262 10.77 38.59 -15.55
C GLN A 262 9.55 39.52 -15.37
N GLY A 263 8.74 39.33 -14.34
CA GLY A 263 7.48 40.05 -14.15
C GLY A 263 6.42 39.71 -15.20
N ASP A 264 6.49 38.51 -15.80
CA ASP A 264 5.55 38.06 -16.83
C ASP A 264 4.24 37.61 -16.18
N GLU A 265 3.35 38.59 -15.99
CA GLU A 265 2.03 38.33 -15.35
C GLU A 265 1.15 37.40 -16.19
N GLU A 266 1.22 37.47 -17.51
CA GLU A 266 0.35 36.65 -18.38
C GLU A 266 0.71 35.20 -18.28
N THR A 267 2.00 34.85 -18.30
CA THR A 267 2.46 33.47 -18.09
C THR A 267 2.09 32.98 -16.69
N MET A 268 2.30 33.80 -15.64
CA MET A 268 1.92 33.40 -14.27
C MET A 268 0.41 33.15 -14.13
N LYS A 269 -0.44 33.99 -14.69
CA LYS A 269 -1.91 33.83 -14.67
C LYS A 269 -2.34 32.57 -15.44
N GLY A 270 -1.68 32.30 -16.57
CA GLY A 270 -1.96 31.07 -17.35
C GLY A 270 -1.58 29.76 -16.68
N MET A 271 -0.68 29.81 -15.68
CA MET A 271 -0.28 28.66 -14.88
C MET A 271 -1.16 28.46 -13.62
N MET A 272 -1.93 29.44 -13.21
CA MET A 272 -2.85 29.42 -12.06
C MET A 272 -4.28 29.03 -12.47
#